data_dadca8477da958e0a7d2331cbde32ccf
#
_entry.id   dadca8477da958e0a7d2331cbde32ccf
#
_cell.length_a   1.000
_cell.length_b   1.000
_cell.length_c   1.000
_cell.angle_alpha   90.00
_cell.angle_beta   90.00
_cell.angle_gamma   90.00
#
_symmetry.space_group_name_H-M   'P 1'
#
loop_
_entity.id
_entity.type
_entity.pdbx_description
1 polymer ?
#
loop_
_entity_poly.entity_id
_entity_poly.type
_entity_poly.pdbx_seq_one_letter_code
_entity_poly.pdbx_strand_id
1 'polypeptide(L)'
;MKTKASLNEQDYLHSFMSTMTQKSDTIINYVLAAYFFLGIGLSFKYDTFEIGVGVGTLNLLMYYSAKLLLKKSNFYQYVLSVVLAIFMAQYIYQMHGLFEMHFTVFIASTILIIYQNWKLQIPLTLLVVIHHAGLAYMQNFVYHDPNGLQVYFSQVNFDMETLIIHVILAAVVFFMNGYWAYYFKEHSQNHISKISDEYELENIKLASAKYSSLSATKEYNDFVHRTTLDLKLPVSSVLKLIDVSKGHTDNDQLLSYLEMMRDSAKKIDDLVNDIHVKSTNSRG
;
A
#
# COMPACT_ATOMS: atom_id res chain seq x y z
N MET A 1 -25.76 4.14 8.03
CA MET A 1 -25.50 4.08 6.58
C MET A 1 -24.00 4.25 6.37
N LYS A 2 -23.22 3.16 6.23
CA LYS A 2 -21.79 3.26 5.87
C LYS A 2 -21.76 3.74 4.42
N THR A 3 -21.25 4.93 4.20
CA THR A 3 -21.17 5.55 2.89
C THR A 3 -20.24 4.74 1.97
N LYS A 4 -20.50 4.78 0.66
CA LYS A 4 -19.69 4.13 -0.39
C LYS A 4 -18.19 4.49 -0.29
N ALA A 5 -17.85 5.64 0.28
CA ALA A 5 -16.52 6.13 0.62
C ALA A 5 -15.80 5.26 1.66
N SER A 6 -16.49 4.86 2.76
CA SER A 6 -15.89 4.03 3.80
C SER A 6 -15.61 2.58 3.35
N LEU A 7 -16.33 2.07 2.35
CA LEU A 7 -16.06 0.78 1.71
C LEU A 7 -14.79 0.85 0.86
N ASN A 8 -14.59 1.98 0.18
CA ASN A 8 -13.42 2.20 -0.67
C ASN A 8 -12.12 2.29 0.17
N GLU A 9 -12.15 3.00 1.31
CA GLU A 9 -11.00 3.09 2.23
C GLU A 9 -10.59 1.72 2.79
N GLN A 10 -11.55 0.90 3.21
CA GLN A 10 -11.28 -0.45 3.71
C GLN A 10 -10.66 -1.35 2.63
N ASP A 11 -11.11 -1.25 1.39
CA ASP A 11 -10.57 -2.01 0.26
C ASP A 11 -9.14 -1.58 -0.05
N TYR A 12 -8.83 -0.27 -0.03
CA TYR A 12 -7.49 0.26 -0.20
C TYR A 12 -6.54 -0.23 0.90
N LEU A 13 -6.97 -0.13 2.17
CA LEU A 13 -6.18 -0.60 3.30
C LEU A 13 -5.91 -2.10 3.22
N HIS A 14 -6.93 -2.90 2.89
CA HIS A 14 -6.79 -4.35 2.73
C HIS A 14 -5.82 -4.70 1.58
N SER A 15 -5.94 -4.05 0.43
CA SER A 15 -5.05 -4.24 -0.72
C SER A 15 -3.60 -3.87 -0.38
N PHE A 16 -3.39 -2.75 0.30
CA PHE A 16 -2.07 -2.31 0.75
C PHE A 16 -1.45 -3.32 1.71
N MET A 17 -2.17 -3.73 2.76
CA MET A 17 -1.67 -4.69 3.75
C MET A 17 -1.36 -6.05 3.12
N SER A 18 -2.17 -6.49 2.16
CA SER A 18 -1.91 -7.70 1.37
C SER A 18 -0.61 -7.60 0.57
N THR A 19 -0.40 -6.47 -0.12
CA THR A 19 0.82 -6.22 -0.90
C THR A 19 2.06 -6.15 0.00
N MET A 20 1.96 -5.50 1.15
CA MET A 20 3.04 -5.44 2.14
C MET A 20 3.39 -6.83 2.66
N THR A 21 2.39 -7.64 3.01
CA THR A 21 2.59 -9.03 3.44
C THR A 21 3.30 -9.86 2.36
N GLN A 22 2.90 -9.73 1.10
CA GLN A 22 3.53 -10.45 -0.01
C GLN A 22 4.99 -10.04 -0.21
N LYS A 23 5.33 -8.75 -0.09
CA LYS A 23 6.71 -8.27 -0.14
C LYS A 23 7.53 -8.79 1.04
N SER A 24 6.96 -8.76 2.24
CA SER A 24 7.58 -9.30 3.45
C SER A 24 7.88 -10.79 3.28
N ASP A 25 6.94 -11.57 2.74
CA ASP A 25 7.11 -12.98 2.46
C ASP A 25 8.26 -13.26 1.48
N THR A 26 8.43 -12.40 0.48
CA THR A 26 9.55 -12.51 -0.46
C THR A 26 10.89 -12.31 0.24
N ILE A 27 11.00 -11.30 1.10
CA ILE A 27 12.20 -11.04 1.91
C ILE A 27 12.48 -12.23 2.84
N ILE A 28 11.45 -12.74 3.51
CA ILE A 28 11.59 -13.88 4.42
C ILE A 28 12.08 -15.15 3.70
N ASN A 29 11.67 -15.40 2.47
CA ASN A 29 12.20 -16.53 1.71
C ASN A 29 13.72 -16.45 1.54
N TYR A 30 14.25 -15.24 1.25
CA TYR A 30 15.70 -15.04 1.19
C TYR A 30 16.38 -15.19 2.55
N VAL A 31 15.73 -14.67 3.61
CA VAL A 31 16.24 -14.81 4.98
C VAL A 31 16.31 -16.28 5.38
N LEU A 32 15.25 -17.06 5.16
CA LEU A 32 15.23 -18.47 5.49
C LEU A 32 16.27 -19.27 4.70
N ALA A 33 16.47 -18.95 3.41
CA ALA A 33 17.53 -19.54 2.62
C ALA A 33 18.91 -19.20 3.21
N ALA A 34 19.14 -17.93 3.56
CA ALA A 34 20.40 -17.49 4.18
C ALA A 34 20.64 -18.19 5.52
N TYR A 35 19.61 -18.31 6.36
CA TYR A 35 19.71 -19.05 7.64
C TYR A 35 20.03 -20.52 7.40
N PHE A 36 19.36 -21.19 6.48
CA PHE A 36 19.65 -22.59 6.16
C PHE A 36 21.09 -22.79 5.69
N PHE A 37 21.57 -21.97 4.75
CA PHE A 37 22.94 -22.08 4.25
C PHE A 37 23.98 -21.69 5.31
N LEU A 38 23.67 -20.76 6.21
CA LEU A 38 24.52 -20.47 7.36
C LEU A 38 24.68 -21.69 8.26
N GLY A 39 23.58 -22.38 8.57
CA GLY A 39 23.61 -23.62 9.37
C GLY A 39 24.46 -24.72 8.73
N ILE A 40 24.37 -24.89 7.40
CA ILE A 40 25.23 -25.79 6.64
C ILE A 40 26.70 -25.35 6.70
N GLY A 41 26.98 -24.06 6.51
CA GLY A 41 28.33 -23.49 6.58
C GLY A 41 28.97 -23.71 7.93
N LEU A 42 28.22 -23.56 9.02
CA LEU A 42 28.69 -23.86 10.37
C LEU A 42 29.00 -25.36 10.55
N SER A 43 28.23 -26.24 9.91
CA SER A 43 28.45 -27.69 9.96
C SER A 43 29.81 -28.10 9.43
N PHE A 44 30.32 -27.47 8.39
CA PHE A 44 31.67 -27.71 7.86
C PHE A 44 32.78 -27.37 8.85
N LYS A 45 32.56 -26.36 9.69
CA LYS A 45 33.55 -25.90 10.67
C LYS A 45 33.51 -26.70 11.97
N TYR A 46 32.32 -27.11 12.39
CA TYR A 46 32.11 -27.70 13.73
C TYR A 46 31.67 -29.16 13.69
N ASP A 47 31.72 -29.81 12.52
CA ASP A 47 31.33 -31.21 12.29
C ASP A 47 29.95 -31.58 12.84
N THR A 48 28.95 -30.69 12.54
CA THR A 48 27.56 -30.77 13.04
C THR A 48 26.55 -30.95 11.91
N PHE A 49 26.87 -31.78 10.89
CA PHE A 49 26.03 -31.91 9.68
C PHE A 49 24.62 -32.43 9.96
N GLU A 50 24.48 -33.36 10.89
CA GLU A 50 23.16 -33.89 11.26
C GLU A 50 22.26 -32.80 11.80
N ILE A 51 22.81 -31.88 12.59
CA ILE A 51 22.08 -30.73 13.14
C ILE A 51 21.84 -29.66 12.06
N GLY A 52 22.89 -29.28 11.32
CA GLY A 52 22.77 -28.22 10.28
C GLY A 52 21.77 -28.57 9.20
N VAL A 53 21.83 -29.77 8.65
CA VAL A 53 20.93 -30.24 7.59
C VAL A 53 19.58 -30.69 8.18
N GLY A 54 19.58 -31.49 9.24
CA GLY A 54 18.38 -32.10 9.81
C GLY A 54 17.44 -31.05 10.40
N VAL A 55 17.92 -30.26 11.37
CA VAL A 55 17.11 -29.22 12.00
C VAL A 55 16.78 -28.11 11.01
N GLY A 56 17.72 -27.69 10.17
CA GLY A 56 17.50 -26.70 9.15
C GLY A 56 16.39 -27.08 8.15
N THR A 57 16.41 -28.33 7.65
CA THR A 57 15.38 -28.86 6.76
C THR A 57 14.01 -28.94 7.46
N LEU A 58 13.99 -29.42 8.71
CA LEU A 58 12.75 -29.50 9.50
C LEU A 58 12.13 -28.10 9.70
N ASN A 59 12.94 -27.10 9.99
CA ASN A 59 12.52 -25.71 10.11
C ASN A 59 11.88 -25.18 8.83
N LEU A 60 12.51 -25.42 7.68
CA LEU A 60 11.94 -25.01 6.39
C LEU A 60 10.62 -25.74 6.09
N LEU A 61 10.58 -27.06 6.34
CA LEU A 61 9.36 -27.84 6.16
C LEU A 61 8.24 -27.33 7.05
N MET A 62 8.51 -27.01 8.32
CA MET A 62 7.52 -26.47 9.25
C MET A 62 6.94 -25.15 8.75
N TYR A 63 7.79 -24.21 8.32
CA TYR A 63 7.34 -22.92 7.80
C TYR A 63 6.53 -23.05 6.51
N TYR A 64 7.06 -23.77 5.50
CA TYR A 64 6.39 -23.89 4.21
C TYR A 64 5.11 -24.72 4.29
N SER A 65 5.08 -25.76 5.13
CA SER A 65 3.84 -26.52 5.40
C SER A 65 2.78 -25.64 6.03
N ALA A 66 3.13 -24.83 7.05
CA ALA A 66 2.20 -23.89 7.65
C ALA A 66 1.68 -22.87 6.64
N LYS A 67 2.56 -22.34 5.79
CA LYS A 67 2.20 -21.38 4.73
C LYS A 67 1.28 -21.98 3.68
N LEU A 68 1.48 -23.24 3.30
CA LEU A 68 0.64 -23.93 2.33
C LEU A 68 -0.71 -24.34 2.90
N LEU A 69 -0.75 -24.84 4.15
CA LEU A 69 -1.97 -25.30 4.79
C LEU A 69 -2.86 -24.15 5.25
N LEU A 70 -2.25 -23.02 5.66
CA LEU A 70 -2.93 -21.89 6.27
C LEU A 70 -3.02 -20.67 5.33
N LYS A 71 -3.18 -20.88 4.03
CA LYS A 71 -3.19 -19.84 2.98
C LYS A 71 -4.12 -18.65 3.24
N LYS A 72 -5.21 -18.86 3.99
CA LYS A 72 -6.21 -17.82 4.30
C LYS A 72 -5.95 -17.10 5.63
N SER A 73 -4.90 -17.48 6.36
CA SER A 73 -4.60 -16.97 7.69
C SER A 73 -3.15 -16.50 7.76
N ASN A 74 -2.90 -15.42 8.51
CA ASN A 74 -1.54 -14.96 8.82
C ASN A 74 -0.86 -15.78 9.93
N PHE A 75 -1.44 -16.93 10.31
CA PHE A 75 -0.89 -17.76 11.39
C PHE A 75 0.50 -18.33 11.07
N TYR A 76 0.81 -18.57 9.79
CA TYR A 76 2.16 -19.00 9.36
C TYR A 76 3.27 -18.00 9.77
N GLN A 77 2.96 -16.73 10.00
CA GLN A 77 3.90 -15.73 10.52
C GLN A 77 4.31 -16.03 11.97
N TYR A 78 3.39 -16.56 12.79
CA TYR A 78 3.71 -17.04 14.15
C TYR A 78 4.59 -18.29 14.09
N VAL A 79 4.33 -19.19 13.15
CA VAL A 79 5.21 -20.34 12.89
C VAL A 79 6.60 -19.89 12.46
N LEU A 80 6.70 -18.85 11.62
CA LEU A 80 7.99 -18.24 11.27
C LEU A 80 8.75 -17.76 12.51
N SER A 81 8.08 -17.10 13.44
CA SER A 81 8.66 -16.63 14.68
C SER A 81 9.28 -17.80 15.50
N VAL A 82 8.59 -18.94 15.57
CA VAL A 82 9.08 -20.18 16.15
C VAL A 82 10.29 -20.71 15.39
N VAL A 83 10.20 -20.78 14.07
CA VAL A 83 11.29 -21.27 13.19
C VAL A 83 12.57 -20.46 13.37
N LEU A 84 12.47 -19.13 13.44
CA LEU A 84 13.63 -18.26 13.66
C LEU A 84 14.26 -18.50 15.04
N ALA A 85 13.44 -18.74 16.07
CA ALA A 85 13.95 -19.10 17.40
C ALA A 85 14.67 -20.46 17.40
N ILE A 86 14.17 -21.44 16.64
CA ILE A 86 14.82 -22.76 16.53
C ILE A 86 16.14 -22.65 15.74
N PHE A 87 16.20 -21.84 14.68
CA PHE A 87 17.47 -21.58 13.98
C PHE A 87 18.51 -20.95 14.91
N MET A 88 18.10 -19.99 15.74
CA MET A 88 18.99 -19.39 16.75
C MET A 88 19.54 -20.47 17.71
N ALA A 89 18.65 -21.30 18.27
CA ALA A 89 19.06 -22.39 19.17
C ALA A 89 20.01 -23.38 18.47
N GLN A 90 19.75 -23.70 17.20
CA GLN A 90 20.61 -24.49 16.34
C GLN A 90 22.04 -23.91 16.23
N TYR A 91 22.16 -22.61 15.96
CA TYR A 91 23.48 -21.98 15.80
C TYR A 91 24.24 -21.89 17.10
N ILE A 92 23.58 -21.58 18.22
CA ILE A 92 24.20 -21.63 19.55
C ILE A 92 24.76 -23.03 19.82
N TYR A 93 23.98 -24.07 19.54
CA TYR A 93 24.42 -25.44 19.70
C TYR A 93 25.60 -25.79 18.78
N GLN A 94 25.51 -25.48 17.48
CA GLN A 94 26.56 -25.79 16.50
C GLN A 94 27.91 -25.14 16.86
N MET A 95 27.86 -23.91 17.42
CA MET A 95 29.06 -23.18 17.84
C MET A 95 29.43 -23.40 19.33
N HIS A 96 28.95 -24.51 19.93
CA HIS A 96 29.30 -24.93 21.29
C HIS A 96 29.03 -23.81 22.34
N GLY A 97 27.91 -23.10 22.21
CA GLY A 97 27.50 -22.04 23.13
C GLY A 97 28.28 -20.74 23.02
N LEU A 98 28.91 -20.49 21.87
CA LEU A 98 29.61 -19.21 21.63
C LEU A 98 28.68 -18.02 21.89
N PHE A 99 29.13 -17.10 22.74
CA PHE A 99 28.31 -15.99 23.20
C PHE A 99 27.79 -15.09 22.05
N GLU A 100 28.61 -14.84 21.05
CA GLU A 100 28.29 -14.02 19.89
C GLU A 100 27.10 -14.56 19.10
N MET A 101 26.83 -15.87 19.13
CA MET A 101 25.67 -16.43 18.44
C MET A 101 24.33 -16.02 19.03
N HIS A 102 24.31 -15.54 20.25
CA HIS A 102 23.10 -14.99 20.87
C HIS A 102 22.64 -13.71 20.17
N PHE A 103 23.51 -12.97 19.48
CA PHE A 103 23.11 -11.82 18.66
C PHE A 103 22.19 -12.20 17.50
N THR A 104 22.22 -13.45 17.05
CA THR A 104 21.30 -13.93 16.00
C THR A 104 19.83 -13.84 16.41
N VAL A 105 19.52 -13.87 17.69
CA VAL A 105 18.16 -13.70 18.21
C VAL A 105 17.66 -12.25 18.01
N PHE A 106 18.55 -11.28 18.18
CA PHE A 106 18.19 -9.88 17.96
C PHE A 106 17.96 -9.60 16.48
N ILE A 107 18.75 -10.21 15.59
CA ILE A 107 18.56 -10.15 14.15
C ILE A 107 17.21 -10.77 13.79
N ALA A 108 16.89 -11.95 14.31
CA ALA A 108 15.59 -12.61 14.08
C ALA A 108 14.40 -11.77 14.55
N SER A 109 14.52 -11.17 15.75
CA SER A 109 13.52 -10.25 16.30
C SER A 109 13.31 -9.02 15.41
N THR A 110 14.39 -8.42 14.92
CA THR A 110 14.35 -7.25 14.03
C THR A 110 13.72 -7.58 12.68
N ILE A 111 14.02 -8.75 12.11
CA ILE A 111 13.43 -9.21 10.84
C ILE A 111 11.91 -9.31 10.94
N LEU A 112 11.35 -9.73 12.08
CA LEU A 112 9.90 -9.86 12.26
C LEU A 112 9.15 -8.51 12.19
N ILE A 113 9.84 -7.36 12.33
CA ILE A 113 9.23 -6.02 12.24
C ILE A 113 8.61 -5.79 10.86
N ILE A 114 9.15 -6.40 9.80
CA ILE A 114 8.66 -6.20 8.43
C ILE A 114 7.18 -6.57 8.23
N TYR A 115 6.63 -7.46 9.07
CA TYR A 115 5.21 -7.79 9.08
C TYR A 115 4.34 -6.77 9.80
N GLN A 116 4.94 -5.77 10.46
CA GLN A 116 4.22 -4.75 11.22
C GLN A 116 3.24 -5.36 12.25
N ASN A 117 3.63 -6.49 12.85
CA ASN A 117 2.83 -7.22 13.84
C ASN A 117 3.68 -7.53 15.08
N TRP A 118 3.53 -6.69 16.11
CA TRP A 118 4.27 -6.84 17.36
C TRP A 118 4.05 -8.19 18.07
N LYS A 119 2.89 -8.83 17.84
CA LYS A 119 2.56 -10.13 18.44
C LYS A 119 3.49 -11.25 17.99
N LEU A 120 4.19 -11.07 16.87
CA LEU A 120 5.18 -12.04 16.39
C LEU A 120 6.42 -12.12 17.30
N GLN A 121 6.66 -11.09 18.12
CA GLN A 121 7.73 -11.14 19.12
C GLN A 121 7.45 -12.13 20.25
N ILE A 122 6.17 -12.43 20.54
CA ILE A 122 5.78 -13.29 21.68
C ILE A 122 6.31 -14.72 21.55
N PRO A 123 6.07 -15.47 20.44
CA PRO A 123 6.59 -16.84 20.33
C PRO A 123 8.11 -16.88 20.32
N LEU A 124 8.77 -15.93 19.65
CA LEU A 124 10.24 -15.83 19.64
C LEU A 124 10.77 -15.65 21.07
N THR A 125 10.28 -14.64 21.79
CA THR A 125 10.71 -14.32 23.15
C THR A 125 10.46 -15.51 24.09
N LEU A 126 9.28 -16.14 24.01
CA LEU A 126 8.93 -17.29 24.84
C LEU A 126 9.92 -18.44 24.64
N LEU A 127 10.24 -18.78 23.37
CA LEU A 127 11.19 -19.86 23.07
C LEU A 127 12.61 -19.51 23.51
N VAL A 128 13.03 -18.24 23.39
CA VAL A 128 14.33 -17.79 23.91
C VAL A 128 14.40 -17.96 25.43
N VAL A 129 13.36 -17.58 26.16
CA VAL A 129 13.28 -17.76 27.62
C VAL A 129 13.32 -19.25 27.98
N ILE A 130 12.54 -20.09 27.30
CA ILE A 130 12.52 -21.55 27.52
C ILE A 130 13.91 -22.16 27.23
N HIS A 131 14.55 -21.74 26.14
CA HIS A 131 15.90 -22.20 25.79
C HIS A 131 16.92 -21.87 26.88
N HIS A 132 16.96 -20.61 27.34
CA HIS A 132 17.89 -20.16 28.38
C HIS A 132 17.61 -20.82 29.73
N ALA A 133 16.35 -20.79 30.18
CA ALA A 133 15.96 -21.40 31.45
C ALA A 133 16.16 -22.93 31.44
N GLY A 134 15.79 -23.58 30.34
CA GLY A 134 15.93 -25.04 30.18
C GLY A 134 17.39 -25.49 30.19
N LEU A 135 18.25 -24.81 29.40
CA LEU A 135 19.67 -25.15 29.37
C LEU A 135 20.37 -24.81 30.68
N ALA A 136 20.07 -23.67 31.30
CA ALA A 136 20.62 -23.35 32.64
C ALA A 136 20.20 -24.37 33.69
N TYR A 137 18.94 -24.82 33.66
CA TYR A 137 18.47 -25.89 34.57
C TYR A 137 19.22 -27.22 34.30
N MET A 138 19.30 -27.63 33.03
CA MET A 138 20.00 -28.87 32.67
C MET A 138 21.48 -28.83 33.09
N GLN A 139 22.16 -27.73 32.85
CA GLN A 139 23.57 -27.56 33.21
C GLN A 139 23.81 -27.61 34.72
N ASN A 140 22.94 -27.03 35.53
CA ASN A 140 23.14 -26.94 36.98
C ASN A 140 22.60 -28.13 37.76
N PHE A 141 21.57 -28.83 37.28
CA PHE A 141 20.89 -29.87 38.06
C PHE A 141 20.92 -31.26 37.47
N VAL A 142 21.10 -31.40 36.13
CA VAL A 142 21.04 -32.71 35.46
C VAL A 142 22.43 -33.22 35.10
N TYR A 143 23.28 -32.35 34.56
CA TYR A 143 24.63 -32.70 34.09
C TYR A 143 25.70 -32.19 35.06
N HIS A 144 25.65 -32.67 36.29
CA HIS A 144 26.70 -32.43 37.31
C HIS A 144 27.82 -33.45 37.12
N ASP A 145 28.45 -33.46 35.92
CA ASP A 145 29.58 -34.34 35.67
C ASP A 145 30.90 -33.62 35.99
N PRO A 146 31.70 -34.09 36.97
CA PRO A 146 33.02 -33.54 37.25
C PRO A 146 33.99 -33.63 36.06
N ASN A 147 33.70 -34.47 35.06
CA ASN A 147 34.51 -34.72 33.87
C ASN A 147 34.10 -33.92 32.60
N GLY A 148 33.21 -32.98 32.71
CA GLY A 148 33.12 -31.91 31.74
C GLY A 148 32.38 -32.21 30.45
N LEU A 149 31.29 -32.98 30.44
CA LEU A 149 30.28 -32.90 29.39
C LEU A 149 29.51 -31.60 29.59
N GLN A 150 30.09 -30.52 29.10
CA GLN A 150 29.36 -29.23 29.03
C GLN A 150 28.22 -29.38 28.06
N VAL A 151 26.99 -29.34 28.56
CA VAL A 151 25.85 -29.00 27.69
C VAL A 151 26.10 -27.57 27.21
N TYR A 152 26.29 -27.41 25.91
CA TYR A 152 26.75 -26.17 25.25
C TYR A 152 25.79 -25.00 25.45
N PHE A 153 25.81 -24.42 26.64
CA PHE A 153 25.03 -23.19 26.92
C PHE A 153 25.89 -21.93 26.80
N SER A 154 27.08 -21.96 27.39
CA SER A 154 28.08 -20.90 27.30
C SER A 154 29.40 -21.36 27.83
N GLN A 155 30.52 -20.95 27.23
CA GLN A 155 31.87 -21.15 27.78
C GLN A 155 32.16 -20.18 28.96
N VAL A 156 31.23 -19.25 29.25
CA VAL A 156 31.37 -18.28 30.33
C VAL A 156 30.58 -18.75 31.55
N ASN A 157 31.23 -18.76 32.72
CA ASN A 157 30.51 -18.91 33.98
C ASN A 157 29.60 -17.69 34.18
N PHE A 158 28.32 -17.85 34.00
CA PHE A 158 27.34 -16.83 34.30
C PHE A 158 27.12 -16.77 35.82
N ASP A 159 27.56 -15.71 36.45
CA ASP A 159 27.04 -15.33 37.76
C ASP A 159 25.60 -14.77 37.62
N MET A 160 24.87 -14.72 38.71
CA MET A 160 23.46 -14.27 38.70
C MET A 160 23.31 -12.82 38.27
N GLU A 161 24.29 -11.97 38.56
CA GLU A 161 24.28 -10.56 38.18
C GLU A 161 24.37 -10.42 36.64
N THR A 162 25.32 -11.11 36.02
CA THR A 162 25.49 -11.11 34.54
C THR A 162 24.25 -11.66 33.84
N LEU A 163 23.63 -12.72 34.39
CA LEU A 163 22.38 -13.27 33.85
C LEU A 163 21.24 -12.24 33.89
N ILE A 164 21.07 -11.55 35.03
CA ILE A 164 20.01 -10.52 35.16
C ILE A 164 20.22 -9.38 34.16
N ILE A 165 21.45 -8.88 34.02
CA ILE A 165 21.78 -7.82 33.06
C ILE A 165 21.46 -8.29 31.62
N HIS A 166 21.85 -9.52 31.27
CA HIS A 166 21.58 -10.10 29.95
C HIS A 166 20.08 -10.19 29.65
N VAL A 167 19.28 -10.68 30.60
CA VAL A 167 17.83 -10.79 30.45
C VAL A 167 17.17 -9.40 30.31
N ILE A 168 17.61 -8.39 31.09
CA ILE A 168 17.10 -7.04 30.97
C ILE A 168 17.41 -6.44 29.60
N LEU A 169 18.65 -6.57 29.11
CA LEU A 169 19.04 -6.08 27.78
C LEU A 169 18.25 -6.76 26.67
N ALA A 170 18.08 -8.09 26.74
CA ALA A 170 17.26 -8.82 25.78
C ALA A 170 15.80 -8.37 25.81
N ALA A 171 15.21 -8.18 26.99
CA ALA A 171 13.86 -7.71 27.14
C ALA A 171 13.67 -6.31 26.54
N VAL A 172 14.63 -5.40 26.72
CA VAL A 172 14.61 -4.07 26.11
C VAL A 172 14.60 -4.16 24.58
N VAL A 173 15.44 -5.01 23.98
CA VAL A 173 15.49 -5.17 22.51
C VAL A 173 14.17 -5.75 21.98
N PHE A 174 13.61 -6.79 22.60
CA PHE A 174 12.33 -7.36 22.19
C PHE A 174 11.18 -6.36 22.32
N PHE A 175 11.16 -5.59 23.42
CA PHE A 175 10.17 -4.53 23.61
C PHE A 175 10.30 -3.46 22.53
N MET A 176 11.51 -2.98 22.26
CA MET A 176 11.76 -1.98 21.21
C MET A 176 11.34 -2.48 19.84
N ASN A 177 11.69 -3.71 19.47
CA ASN A 177 11.28 -4.29 18.18
C ASN A 177 9.77 -4.47 18.09
N GLY A 178 9.11 -4.87 19.17
CA GLY A 178 7.65 -4.92 19.26
C GLY A 178 7.01 -3.55 19.11
N TYR A 179 7.55 -2.54 19.79
CA TYR A 179 7.11 -1.16 19.69
C TYR A 179 7.26 -0.62 18.25
N TRP A 180 8.42 -0.85 17.59
CA TRP A 180 8.62 -0.45 16.20
C TRP A 180 7.66 -1.13 15.24
N ALA A 181 7.39 -2.42 15.42
CA ALA A 181 6.40 -3.14 14.61
C ALA A 181 4.99 -2.54 14.76
N TYR A 182 4.60 -2.18 15.99
CA TYR A 182 3.35 -1.48 16.26
C TYR A 182 3.31 -0.10 15.63
N TYR A 183 4.36 0.70 15.85
CA TYR A 183 4.46 2.07 15.32
C TYR A 183 4.40 2.10 13.79
N PHE A 184 5.14 1.22 13.11
CA PHE A 184 5.10 1.16 11.65
C PHE A 184 3.72 0.76 11.12
N LYS A 185 3.02 -0.13 11.81
CA LYS A 185 1.65 -0.49 11.45
C LYS A 185 0.72 0.72 11.51
N GLU A 186 0.72 1.40 12.63
CA GLU A 186 -0.12 2.57 12.87
C GLU A 186 0.20 3.69 11.86
N HIS A 187 1.49 3.98 11.68
CA HIS A 187 1.93 5.00 10.73
C HIS A 187 1.52 4.68 9.29
N SER A 188 1.70 3.42 8.86
CA SER A 188 1.28 2.97 7.53
C SER A 188 -0.24 3.10 7.33
N GLN A 189 -1.03 2.72 8.33
CA GLN A 189 -2.50 2.83 8.26
C GLN A 189 -2.95 4.29 8.16
N ASN A 190 -2.38 5.18 8.99
CA ASN A 190 -2.69 6.60 8.98
C ASN A 190 -2.29 7.28 7.66
N HIS A 191 -1.17 6.86 7.06
CA HIS A 191 -0.74 7.36 5.75
C HIS A 191 -1.70 6.96 4.64
N ILE A 192 -2.14 5.70 4.63
CA ILE A 192 -3.08 5.19 3.63
C ILE A 192 -4.44 5.87 3.75
N SER A 193 -4.94 6.09 4.97
CA SER A 193 -6.18 6.84 5.20
C SER A 193 -6.09 8.23 4.60
N LYS A 194 -5.01 8.98 4.88
CA LYS A 194 -4.82 10.33 4.32
C LYS A 194 -4.77 10.34 2.79
N ILE A 195 -4.03 9.41 2.18
CA ILE A 195 -3.96 9.28 0.71
C ILE A 195 -5.34 8.98 0.12
N SER A 196 -6.11 8.11 0.78
CA SER A 196 -7.49 7.79 0.36
C SER A 196 -8.39 9.03 0.38
N ASP A 197 -8.32 9.82 1.45
CA ASP A 197 -9.11 11.06 1.60
C ASP A 197 -8.73 12.11 0.54
N GLU A 198 -7.44 12.30 0.28
CA GLU A 198 -6.94 13.21 -0.76
C GLU A 198 -7.43 12.79 -2.15
N TYR A 199 -7.36 11.49 -2.45
CA TYR A 199 -7.82 10.93 -3.73
C TYR A 199 -9.34 11.10 -3.91
N GLU A 200 -10.13 10.90 -2.86
CA GLU A 200 -11.58 11.14 -2.90
C GLU A 200 -11.90 12.61 -3.17
N LEU A 201 -11.21 13.52 -2.48
CA LEU A 201 -11.37 14.96 -2.68
C LEU A 201 -11.03 15.39 -4.11
N GLU A 202 -9.96 14.85 -4.68
CA GLU A 202 -9.55 15.12 -6.07
C GLU A 202 -10.60 14.61 -7.07
N ASN A 203 -11.14 13.41 -6.85
CA ASN A 203 -12.22 12.87 -7.68
C ASN A 203 -13.49 13.72 -7.64
N ILE A 204 -13.87 14.25 -6.47
CA ILE A 204 -15.01 15.16 -6.33
C ILE A 204 -14.77 16.45 -7.11
N LYS A 205 -13.57 17.04 -7.00
CA LYS A 205 -13.20 18.25 -7.76
C LYS A 205 -13.23 18.00 -9.27
N LEU A 206 -12.69 16.88 -9.72
CA LEU A 206 -12.70 16.49 -11.14
C LEU A 206 -14.13 16.29 -11.66
N ALA A 207 -14.98 15.63 -10.89
CA ALA A 207 -16.37 15.42 -11.24
C ALA A 207 -17.14 16.76 -11.34
N SER A 208 -16.92 17.68 -10.41
CA SER A 208 -17.53 19.00 -10.42
C SER A 208 -17.08 19.86 -11.61
N ALA A 209 -15.77 19.86 -11.93
CA ALA A 209 -15.21 20.54 -13.08
C ALA A 209 -15.75 19.97 -14.40
N LYS A 210 -15.86 18.64 -14.51
CA LYS A 210 -16.44 17.97 -15.66
C LYS A 210 -17.92 18.33 -15.85
N TYR A 211 -18.69 18.38 -14.76
CA TYR A 211 -20.09 18.78 -14.80
C TYR A 211 -20.26 20.23 -15.25
N SER A 212 -19.46 21.16 -14.71
CA SER A 212 -19.43 22.56 -15.11
C SER A 212 -19.06 22.72 -16.58
N SER A 213 -18.06 22.03 -17.09
CA SER A 213 -17.67 22.04 -18.51
C SER A 213 -18.79 21.52 -19.43
N LEU A 214 -19.46 20.43 -19.05
CA LEU A 214 -20.59 19.89 -19.81
C LEU A 214 -21.77 20.85 -19.85
N SER A 215 -22.08 21.52 -18.73
CA SER A 215 -23.11 22.52 -18.65
C SER A 215 -22.83 23.72 -19.57
N ALA A 216 -21.61 24.25 -19.54
CA ALA A 216 -21.16 25.33 -20.40
C ALA A 216 -21.19 24.94 -21.87
N THR A 217 -20.78 23.71 -22.22
CA THR A 217 -20.86 23.22 -23.60
C THR A 217 -22.29 23.09 -24.09
N LYS A 218 -23.22 22.65 -23.25
CA LYS A 218 -24.64 22.56 -23.58
C LYS A 218 -25.22 23.96 -23.82
N GLU A 219 -24.95 24.90 -22.93
CA GLU A 219 -25.41 26.27 -23.04
C GLU A 219 -24.90 26.93 -24.33
N TYR A 220 -23.61 26.72 -24.65
CA TYR A 220 -23.03 27.19 -25.90
C TYR A 220 -23.73 26.59 -27.15
N ASN A 221 -23.98 25.29 -27.16
CA ASN A 221 -24.68 24.63 -28.28
C ASN A 221 -26.12 25.12 -28.43
N ASP A 222 -26.84 25.30 -27.32
CA ASP A 222 -28.19 25.84 -27.33
C ASP A 222 -28.21 27.32 -27.87
N PHE A 223 -27.21 28.11 -27.48
CA PHE A 223 -27.03 29.47 -28.00
C PHE A 223 -26.77 29.45 -29.52
N VAL A 224 -25.80 28.63 -30.00
CA VAL A 224 -25.49 28.50 -31.43
C VAL A 224 -26.74 28.07 -32.24
N HIS A 225 -27.46 27.08 -31.71
CA HIS A 225 -28.67 26.58 -32.37
C HIS A 225 -29.74 27.64 -32.53
N ARG A 226 -30.08 28.38 -31.45
CA ARG A 226 -31.05 29.47 -31.48
C ARG A 226 -30.63 30.58 -32.44
N THR A 227 -29.38 31.04 -32.35
CA THR A 227 -28.81 32.06 -33.20
C THR A 227 -28.89 31.67 -34.68
N THR A 228 -28.60 30.41 -35.00
CA THR A 228 -28.69 29.90 -36.38
C THR A 228 -30.12 29.93 -36.89
N LEU A 229 -31.12 29.59 -36.07
CA LEU A 229 -32.53 29.65 -36.45
C LEU A 229 -33.00 31.11 -36.65
N ASP A 230 -32.60 32.00 -35.76
CA ASP A 230 -33.00 33.44 -35.79
C ASP A 230 -32.40 34.12 -37.01
N LEU A 231 -31.18 33.76 -37.43
CA LEU A 231 -30.57 34.28 -38.68
C LEU A 231 -31.16 33.68 -39.94
N LYS A 232 -31.61 32.41 -39.91
CA LYS A 232 -32.12 31.70 -41.08
C LYS A 232 -33.39 32.35 -41.66
N LEU A 233 -34.28 32.84 -40.78
CA LEU A 233 -35.54 33.44 -41.20
C LEU A 233 -35.35 34.75 -42.00
N PRO A 234 -34.61 35.77 -41.51
CA PRO A 234 -34.42 37.02 -42.25
C PRO A 234 -33.58 36.80 -43.52
N VAL A 235 -32.56 35.89 -43.48
CA VAL A 235 -31.78 35.54 -44.68
C VAL A 235 -32.68 34.90 -45.76
N SER A 236 -33.55 33.97 -45.40
CA SER A 236 -34.50 33.34 -46.31
C SER A 236 -35.51 34.34 -46.87
N SER A 237 -35.91 35.32 -46.06
CA SER A 237 -36.79 36.39 -46.49
C SER A 237 -36.15 37.31 -47.56
N VAL A 238 -34.86 37.68 -47.29
CA VAL A 238 -34.11 38.47 -48.30
C VAL A 238 -33.95 37.72 -49.60
N LEU A 239 -33.57 36.44 -49.57
CA LEU A 239 -33.42 35.61 -50.78
C LEU A 239 -34.73 35.50 -51.56
N LYS A 240 -35.84 35.22 -50.89
CA LYS A 240 -37.19 35.20 -51.55
C LYS A 240 -37.56 36.51 -52.19
N LEU A 241 -37.34 37.64 -51.50
CA LEU A 241 -37.64 38.97 -52.04
C LEU A 241 -36.79 39.32 -53.25
N ILE A 242 -35.50 38.91 -53.25
CA ILE A 242 -34.63 39.02 -54.46
C ILE A 242 -35.20 38.25 -55.62
N ASP A 243 -35.63 36.98 -55.41
CA ASP A 243 -36.19 36.18 -56.49
C ASP A 243 -37.50 36.72 -57.01
N VAL A 244 -38.38 37.24 -56.19
CA VAL A 244 -39.63 37.89 -56.61
C VAL A 244 -39.37 39.20 -57.33
N SER A 245 -38.40 39.99 -56.90
CA SER A 245 -38.05 41.26 -57.49
C SER A 245 -37.52 41.10 -58.94
N LYS A 246 -36.91 40.05 -59.30
CA LYS A 246 -36.40 39.77 -60.64
C LYS A 246 -37.49 39.59 -61.69
N GLY A 247 -38.70 39.26 -61.27
CA GLY A 247 -39.83 39.03 -62.18
C GLY A 247 -40.78 40.25 -62.36
N HIS A 248 -40.55 41.38 -61.68
CA HIS A 248 -41.45 42.54 -61.70
C HIS A 248 -40.83 43.75 -62.45
N THR A 249 -41.64 44.35 -63.29
CA THR A 249 -41.32 45.59 -64.08
C THR A 249 -41.97 46.87 -63.51
N ASP A 250 -42.77 46.74 -62.45
CA ASP A 250 -43.43 47.88 -61.83
C ASP A 250 -42.51 48.47 -60.72
N ASN A 251 -42.23 49.82 -60.89
CA ASN A 251 -41.32 50.53 -60.02
C ASN A 251 -41.79 50.64 -58.57
N ASP A 252 -43.09 50.76 -58.32
CA ASP A 252 -43.62 50.94 -56.96
C ASP A 252 -43.57 49.63 -56.19
N GLN A 253 -43.83 48.49 -56.84
CA GLN A 253 -43.67 47.17 -56.23
C GLN A 253 -42.22 46.84 -55.97
N LEU A 254 -41.30 47.21 -56.88
CA LEU A 254 -39.85 47.00 -56.70
C LEU A 254 -39.33 47.77 -55.48
N LEU A 255 -39.77 49.02 -55.29
CA LEU A 255 -39.41 49.83 -54.11
C LEU A 255 -39.90 49.19 -52.83
N SER A 256 -41.10 48.63 -52.78
CA SER A 256 -41.63 47.91 -51.62
C SER A 256 -40.80 46.69 -51.28
N TYR A 257 -40.37 45.87 -52.27
CA TYR A 257 -39.55 44.75 -52.06
C TYR A 257 -38.13 45.15 -51.56
N LEU A 258 -37.55 46.22 -52.04
CA LEU A 258 -36.29 46.75 -51.56
C LEU A 258 -36.36 47.23 -50.10
N GLU A 259 -37.48 47.87 -49.70
CA GLU A 259 -37.69 48.23 -48.28
C GLU A 259 -37.80 47.03 -47.37
N MET A 260 -38.55 45.99 -47.78
CA MET A 260 -38.64 44.73 -47.01
C MET A 260 -37.30 44.00 -46.92
N MET A 261 -36.46 44.01 -47.97
CA MET A 261 -35.08 43.50 -47.94
C MET A 261 -34.24 44.31 -46.98
N ARG A 262 -34.27 45.59 -46.98
CA ARG A 262 -33.58 46.50 -46.07
C ARG A 262 -33.94 46.20 -44.61
N ASP A 263 -35.24 46.02 -44.29
CA ASP A 263 -35.68 45.69 -42.96
C ASP A 263 -35.25 44.33 -42.50
N SER A 264 -35.22 43.35 -43.40
CA SER A 264 -34.68 41.99 -43.11
C SER A 264 -33.15 42.01 -42.88
N ALA A 265 -32.41 42.79 -43.69
CA ALA A 265 -30.98 42.98 -43.53
C ALA A 265 -30.64 43.67 -42.19
N LYS A 266 -31.46 44.68 -41.80
CA LYS A 266 -31.28 45.33 -40.49
C LYS A 266 -31.51 44.41 -39.36
N LYS A 267 -32.51 43.52 -39.43
CA LYS A 267 -32.66 42.43 -38.39
C LYS A 267 -31.49 41.54 -38.29
N ILE A 268 -30.83 41.19 -39.40
CA ILE A 268 -29.60 40.41 -39.40
C ILE A 268 -28.47 41.16 -38.69
N ASP A 269 -28.30 42.45 -38.99
CA ASP A 269 -27.26 43.28 -38.38
C ASP A 269 -27.48 43.42 -36.85
N ASP A 270 -28.72 43.66 -36.42
CA ASP A 270 -29.08 43.71 -35.00
C ASP A 270 -28.75 42.36 -34.28
N LEU A 271 -29.06 41.21 -34.88
CA LEU A 271 -28.76 39.91 -34.33
C LEU A 271 -27.25 39.66 -34.25
N VAL A 272 -26.48 40.03 -35.28
CA VAL A 272 -25.01 39.90 -35.30
C VAL A 272 -24.39 40.77 -34.21
N ASN A 273 -24.87 41.99 -34.01
CA ASN A 273 -24.41 42.86 -32.94
C ASN A 273 -24.72 42.29 -31.53
N ASP A 274 -25.91 41.73 -31.33
CA ASP A 274 -26.27 41.05 -30.06
C ASP A 274 -25.37 39.85 -29.78
N ILE A 275 -25.01 39.09 -30.81
CA ILE A 275 -24.05 37.98 -30.68
C ILE A 275 -22.67 38.48 -30.27
N HIS A 276 -22.20 39.56 -30.90
CA HIS A 276 -20.91 40.15 -30.60
C HIS A 276 -20.83 40.65 -29.15
N VAL A 277 -21.85 41.36 -28.67
CA VAL A 277 -21.91 41.85 -27.29
C VAL A 277 -21.92 40.67 -26.27
N LYS A 278 -22.71 39.63 -26.54
CA LYS A 278 -22.77 38.47 -25.66
C LYS A 278 -21.44 37.67 -25.65
N SER A 279 -20.75 37.57 -26.81
CA SER A 279 -19.46 36.87 -26.89
C SER A 279 -18.33 37.61 -26.21
N THR A 280 -18.38 38.96 -26.16
CA THR A 280 -17.38 39.78 -25.44
C THR A 280 -17.59 39.74 -23.92
N ASN A 281 -18.84 39.74 -23.46
CA ASN A 281 -19.18 39.69 -22.04
C ASN A 281 -18.93 38.29 -21.40
N SER A 282 -18.83 37.25 -22.21
CA SER A 282 -18.52 35.90 -21.71
C SER A 282 -17.00 35.62 -21.58
N ARG A 283 -16.13 36.56 -22.00
CA ARG A 283 -14.67 36.47 -21.92
C ARG A 283 -14.04 37.27 -20.78
N GLY A 284 -14.81 38.00 -20.01
CA GLY A 284 -14.40 38.71 -18.80
C GLY A 284 -14.84 37.96 -17.54
#